data_a64731f05fb24b269a6828849a1c3451
#
_entry.id   a64731f05fb24b269a6828849a1c3451
#
_cell.length_a   1.000
_cell.length_b   1.000
_cell.length_c   1.000
_cell.angle_alpha   90.00
_cell.angle_beta   90.00
_cell.angle_gamma   90.00
#
_symmetry.space_group_name_H-M   'P 1'
#
loop_
_entity.id
_entity.type
_entity.pdbx_description
1 polymer ?
#
loop_
_entity_poly.entity_id
_entity_poly.type
_entity_poly.pdbx_seq_one_letter_code
_entity_poly.pdbx_strand_id
1 'polypeptide(L)'
;MQEERALIRKTVRNARNTLSKSEQKDAEAALCINFFHYIKLPKPAHIALYLSNDGELDTNQLIQYLIDKNHHVYLPIIHPFDGTTLLFQRYEKNSPMIANRYAILEPKLNCSHICPLYSLD
;
A
#
# COMPACT_ATOMS: atom_id res chain seq x y z
N MET A 1 24.40 5.59 15.71
CA MET A 1 23.77 4.82 14.61
C MET A 1 22.26 4.95 14.57
N GLN A 2 21.55 4.68 15.67
CA GLN A 2 20.10 4.88 15.71
C GLN A 2 19.72 6.34 15.54
N GLU A 3 20.50 7.26 16.10
CA GLU A 3 20.25 8.70 15.96
C GLU A 3 20.40 9.17 14.51
N GLU A 4 21.37 8.64 13.80
CA GLU A 4 21.57 8.94 12.37
C GLU A 4 20.40 8.45 11.54
N ARG A 5 19.90 7.23 11.83
CA ARG A 5 18.73 6.67 11.14
C ARG A 5 17.49 7.48 11.41
N ALA A 6 17.28 7.91 12.66
CA ALA A 6 16.13 8.74 13.02
C ALA A 6 16.19 10.10 12.31
N LEU A 7 17.38 10.70 12.20
CA LEU A 7 17.55 11.97 11.49
C LEU A 7 17.26 11.81 10.00
N ILE A 8 17.78 10.74 9.38
CA ILE A 8 17.52 10.46 7.96
C ILE A 8 16.02 10.28 7.72
N ARG A 9 15.34 9.51 8.55
CA ARG A 9 13.89 9.29 8.43
C ARG A 9 13.12 10.60 8.55
N LYS A 10 13.49 11.44 9.51
CA LYS A 10 12.86 12.76 9.69
C LYS A 10 13.07 13.66 8.48
N THR A 11 14.29 13.70 7.95
CA THR A 11 14.63 14.51 6.78
C THR A 11 13.82 14.06 5.55
N VAL A 12 13.76 12.76 5.30
CA VAL A 12 12.99 12.19 4.18
C VAL A 12 11.51 12.48 4.35
N ARG A 13 10.97 12.30 5.56
CA ARG A 13 9.56 12.59 5.85
C ARG A 13 9.23 14.05 5.61
N ASN A 14 10.08 14.96 6.06
CA ASN A 14 9.89 16.40 5.84
C ASN A 14 9.92 16.74 4.36
N ALA A 15 10.85 16.15 3.61
CA ALA A 15 10.92 16.33 2.17
C ALA A 15 9.65 15.86 1.46
N ARG A 16 9.11 14.70 1.84
CA ARG A 16 7.85 14.19 1.28
C ARG A 16 6.69 15.13 1.58
N ASN A 17 6.61 15.64 2.81
CA ASN A 17 5.50 16.48 3.24
C ASN A 17 5.58 17.92 2.70
N THR A 18 6.71 18.33 2.11
CA THR A 18 6.83 19.62 1.45
C THR A 18 6.35 19.60 0.01
N LEU A 19 6.08 18.43 -0.57
CA LEU A 19 5.58 18.34 -1.93
C LEU A 19 4.17 18.95 -2.03
N SER A 20 3.91 19.67 -3.11
CA SER A 20 2.57 20.21 -3.38
C SER A 20 1.62 19.07 -3.79
N LYS A 21 0.31 19.33 -3.72
CA LYS A 21 -0.70 18.37 -4.18
C LYS A 21 -0.51 18.04 -5.66
N SER A 22 -0.12 19.03 -6.46
CA SER A 22 0.15 18.84 -7.90
C SER A 22 1.34 17.90 -8.11
N GLU A 23 2.43 18.11 -7.37
CA GLU A 23 3.62 17.26 -7.45
C GLU A 23 3.30 15.82 -7.00
N GLN A 24 2.50 15.65 -5.95
CA GLN A 24 2.08 14.34 -5.48
C GLN A 24 1.21 13.62 -6.50
N LYS A 25 0.29 14.33 -7.16
CA LYS A 25 -0.54 13.76 -8.23
C LYS A 25 0.29 13.35 -9.44
N ASP A 26 1.27 14.18 -9.82
CA ASP A 26 2.16 13.86 -10.93
C ASP A 26 3.00 12.61 -10.61
N ALA A 27 3.48 12.49 -9.39
CA ALA A 27 4.22 11.31 -8.93
C ALA A 27 3.33 10.04 -8.93
N GLU A 28 2.09 10.18 -8.51
CA GLU A 28 1.10 9.10 -8.50
C GLU A 28 0.80 8.60 -9.90
N ALA A 29 0.58 9.52 -10.84
CA ALA A 29 0.36 9.17 -12.24
C ALA A 29 1.60 8.52 -12.85
N ALA A 30 2.79 9.05 -12.56
CA ALA A 30 4.05 8.48 -13.03
C ALA A 30 4.27 7.06 -12.50
N LEU A 31 3.89 6.80 -11.25
CA LEU A 31 3.96 5.45 -10.68
C LEU A 31 3.13 4.46 -11.49
N CYS A 32 1.89 4.80 -11.83
CA CYS A 32 1.02 3.94 -12.61
C CYS A 32 1.60 3.67 -14.00
N ILE A 33 2.05 4.72 -14.69
CA ILE A 33 2.62 4.60 -16.04
C ILE A 33 3.86 3.71 -16.01
N ASN A 34 4.78 3.95 -15.07
CA ASN A 34 6.03 3.19 -14.97
C ASN A 34 5.76 1.75 -14.58
N PHE A 35 4.81 1.51 -13.67
CA PHE A 35 4.45 0.17 -13.26
C PHE A 35 4.03 -0.67 -14.46
N PHE A 36 3.08 -0.18 -15.26
CA PHE A 36 2.58 -0.93 -16.41
C PHE A 36 3.56 -0.99 -17.58
N HIS A 37 4.50 -0.05 -17.65
CA HIS A 37 5.52 -0.06 -18.68
C HIS A 37 6.62 -1.10 -18.41
N TYR A 38 7.08 -1.19 -17.14
CA TYR A 38 8.24 -2.00 -16.78
C TYR A 38 7.89 -3.36 -16.18
N ILE A 39 6.71 -3.51 -15.62
CA ILE A 39 6.32 -4.76 -14.95
C ILE A 39 5.30 -5.50 -15.80
N LYS A 40 5.65 -6.73 -16.18
CA LYS A 40 4.75 -7.63 -16.90
C LYS A 40 4.16 -8.61 -15.92
N LEU A 41 2.84 -8.61 -15.76
CA LEU A 41 2.14 -9.42 -14.79
C LEU A 41 1.42 -10.58 -15.48
N PRO A 42 1.40 -11.77 -14.86
CA PRO A 42 0.47 -12.83 -15.30
C PRO A 42 -0.97 -12.36 -15.06
N LYS A 43 -1.94 -12.96 -15.69
CA LYS A 43 -3.36 -12.64 -15.48
C LYS A 43 -4.10 -13.86 -14.97
N PRO A 44 -4.79 -13.74 -13.83
CA PRO A 44 -4.74 -12.64 -12.85
C PRO A 44 -3.50 -12.70 -11.98
N ALA A 45 -2.97 -11.56 -11.57
CA ALA A 45 -1.86 -11.48 -10.63
C ALA A 45 -2.37 -11.21 -9.20
N HIS A 46 -1.60 -11.65 -8.21
CA HIS A 46 -1.86 -11.41 -6.79
C HIS A 46 -0.79 -10.45 -6.26
N ILE A 47 -1.18 -9.21 -5.96
CA ILE A 47 -0.23 -8.13 -5.71
C ILE A 47 -0.49 -7.52 -4.34
N ALA A 48 0.56 -7.48 -3.50
CA ALA A 48 0.51 -6.78 -2.23
C ALA A 48 0.96 -5.33 -2.43
N LEU A 49 0.17 -4.40 -1.92
CA LEU A 49 0.46 -2.97 -1.96
C LEU A 49 0.16 -2.35 -0.60
N TYR A 50 0.57 -1.10 -0.42
CA TYR A 50 0.29 -0.34 0.79
C TYR A 50 -0.67 0.81 0.50
N LEU A 51 -1.31 1.34 1.53
CA LEU A 51 -1.99 2.65 1.46
C LEU A 51 -1.01 3.73 1.91
N SER A 52 -1.03 4.86 1.19
CA SER A 52 -0.13 5.96 1.53
C SER A 52 -0.44 6.53 2.92
N ASN A 53 0.61 6.88 3.64
CA ASN A 53 0.54 7.48 4.96
C ASN A 53 1.76 8.38 5.15
N ASP A 54 1.61 9.48 5.89
CA ASP A 54 2.70 10.37 6.26
C ASP A 54 3.49 10.89 5.04
N GLY A 55 2.77 11.36 4.01
CA GLY A 55 3.38 11.94 2.81
C GLY A 55 4.00 10.94 1.86
N GLU A 56 3.81 9.65 2.07
CA GLU A 56 4.28 8.61 1.15
C GLU A 56 3.60 8.74 -0.22
N LEU A 57 4.25 8.18 -1.25
CA LEU A 57 3.70 8.14 -2.59
C LEU A 57 2.33 7.44 -2.58
N ASP A 58 1.31 8.12 -3.10
CA ASP A 58 -0.05 7.59 -3.09
C ASP A 58 -0.19 6.46 -4.13
N THR A 59 -0.63 5.31 -3.66
CA THR A 59 -0.84 4.13 -4.49
C THR A 59 -2.29 3.95 -4.93
N ASN A 60 -3.17 4.88 -4.57
CA ASN A 60 -4.62 4.72 -4.77
C ASN A 60 -5.00 4.54 -6.23
N GLN A 61 -4.45 5.35 -7.14
CA GLN A 61 -4.66 5.21 -8.57
C GLN A 61 -4.20 3.84 -9.08
N LEU A 62 -3.02 3.39 -8.65
CA LEU A 62 -2.47 2.10 -9.04
C LEU A 62 -3.37 0.96 -8.56
N ILE A 63 -3.84 1.02 -7.33
CA ILE A 63 -4.75 0.03 -6.75
C ILE A 63 -6.02 -0.08 -7.57
N GLN A 64 -6.66 1.04 -7.89
CA GLN A 64 -7.90 1.06 -8.68
C GLN A 64 -7.67 0.52 -10.09
N TYR A 65 -6.55 0.89 -10.68
CA TYR A 65 -6.21 0.42 -12.02
C TYR A 65 -5.99 -1.08 -12.06
N LEU A 66 -5.30 -1.65 -11.07
CA LEU A 66 -5.09 -3.09 -10.98
C LEU A 66 -6.38 -3.86 -10.78
N ILE A 67 -7.28 -3.34 -9.94
CA ILE A 67 -8.59 -3.95 -9.72
C ILE A 67 -9.40 -3.92 -11.03
N ASP A 68 -9.39 -2.82 -11.75
CA ASP A 68 -10.10 -2.68 -13.03
C ASP A 68 -9.53 -3.60 -14.11
N LYS A 69 -8.27 -3.99 -14.01
CA LYS A 69 -7.63 -4.95 -14.91
C LYS A 69 -7.79 -6.41 -14.46
N ASN A 70 -8.64 -6.67 -13.47
CA ASN A 70 -8.94 -7.99 -12.92
C ASN A 70 -7.78 -8.65 -12.18
N HIS A 71 -6.85 -7.86 -11.65
CA HIS A 71 -5.84 -8.35 -10.72
C HIS A 71 -6.37 -8.32 -9.29
N HIS A 72 -5.80 -9.13 -8.43
CA HIS A 72 -6.15 -9.18 -7.02
C HIS A 72 -5.15 -8.35 -6.21
N VAL A 73 -5.65 -7.35 -5.48
CA VAL A 73 -4.83 -6.46 -4.65
C VAL A 73 -5.03 -6.83 -3.18
N TYR A 74 -3.93 -6.87 -2.44
CA TYR A 74 -3.90 -7.19 -1.02
C TYR A 74 -3.27 -6.05 -0.25
N LEU A 75 -3.87 -5.67 0.87
CA LEU A 75 -3.37 -4.64 1.76
C LEU A 75 -2.91 -5.27 3.08
N PRO A 76 -1.88 -4.67 3.73
CA PRO A 76 -1.39 -5.20 4.98
C PRO A 76 -2.36 -4.94 6.13
N ILE A 77 -2.50 -5.93 7.00
CA ILE A 77 -3.26 -5.85 8.25
C ILE A 77 -2.33 -6.29 9.38
N ILE A 78 -2.34 -5.55 10.48
CA ILE A 78 -1.60 -5.95 11.68
C ILE A 78 -2.32 -7.13 12.33
N HIS A 79 -1.57 -8.20 12.63
CA HIS A 79 -2.13 -9.38 13.28
C HIS A 79 -2.81 -8.97 14.61
N PRO A 80 -4.08 -9.37 14.84
CA PRO A 80 -4.85 -8.87 15.98
C PRO A 80 -4.31 -9.28 17.35
N PHE A 81 -3.54 -10.36 17.43
CA PHE A 81 -3.07 -10.88 18.71
C PHE A 81 -1.62 -10.49 19.02
N ASP A 82 -0.70 -10.54 18.05
CA ASP A 82 0.70 -10.23 18.33
C ASP A 82 1.07 -8.76 18.04
N GLY A 83 0.30 -8.07 17.18
CA GLY A 83 0.52 -6.65 16.90
C GLY A 83 1.78 -6.32 16.13
N THR A 84 2.55 -7.31 15.69
CA THR A 84 3.82 -7.12 14.98
C THR A 84 3.86 -7.80 13.63
N THR A 85 3.17 -8.93 13.47
CA THR A 85 3.11 -9.67 12.22
C THR A 85 2.11 -9.01 11.27
N LEU A 86 2.49 -8.86 10.01
CA LEU A 86 1.59 -8.37 8.96
C LEU A 86 0.93 -9.55 8.25
N LEU A 87 -0.37 -9.41 8.05
CA LEU A 87 -1.16 -10.28 7.17
C LEU A 87 -1.56 -9.47 5.94
N PHE A 88 -1.72 -10.15 4.80
CA PHE A 88 -2.17 -9.49 3.59
C PHE A 88 -3.57 -9.97 3.25
N GLN A 89 -4.51 -9.04 3.21
CA GLN A 89 -5.92 -9.33 2.98
C GLN A 89 -6.39 -8.71 1.67
N ARG A 90 -7.21 -9.44 0.93
CA ARG A 90 -7.77 -8.97 -0.32
C ARG A 90 -8.56 -7.68 -0.11
N TYR A 91 -8.30 -6.71 -0.98
CA TYR A 91 -8.96 -5.42 -1.00
C TYR A 91 -9.83 -5.29 -2.25
N GLU A 92 -11.06 -4.82 -2.06
CA GLU A 92 -11.99 -4.50 -3.13
C GLU A 92 -12.52 -3.09 -2.92
N LYS A 93 -13.14 -2.51 -3.96
CA LYS A 93 -13.64 -1.14 -3.89
C LYS A 93 -14.60 -0.89 -2.71
N ASN A 94 -15.35 -1.92 -2.33
CA ASN A 94 -16.35 -1.85 -1.27
C ASN A 94 -15.89 -2.46 0.04
N SER A 95 -14.61 -2.79 0.18
CA SER A 95 -14.10 -3.39 1.42
C SER A 95 -14.27 -2.43 2.59
N PRO A 96 -14.86 -2.89 3.72
CA PRO A 96 -14.95 -2.04 4.91
C PRO A 96 -13.55 -1.81 5.47
N MET A 97 -13.27 -0.55 5.85
CA MET A 97 -11.97 -0.13 6.35
C MET A 97 -12.08 0.33 7.79
N ILE A 98 -11.05 0.07 8.57
CA ILE A 98 -10.94 0.55 9.96
C ILE A 98 -9.56 1.15 10.20
N ALA A 99 -9.45 2.01 11.20
CA ALA A 99 -8.16 2.51 11.66
C ALA A 99 -7.57 1.53 12.68
N ASN A 100 -6.29 1.16 12.49
CA ASN A 100 -5.60 0.29 13.46
C ASN A 100 -5.05 1.11 14.63
N ARG A 101 -4.31 0.45 15.54
CA ARG A 101 -3.74 1.10 16.73
C ARG A 101 -2.78 2.25 16.43
N TYR A 102 -2.26 2.32 15.20
CA TYR A 102 -1.36 3.38 14.75
C TYR A 102 -2.09 4.45 13.92
N ALA A 103 -3.44 4.44 13.92
CA ALA A 103 -4.29 5.35 13.16
C ALA A 103 -4.09 5.23 11.63
N ILE A 104 -3.64 4.07 11.16
CA ILE A 104 -3.48 3.75 9.74
C ILE A 104 -4.67 2.93 9.30
N LEU A 105 -5.28 3.30 8.17
CA LEU A 105 -6.40 2.55 7.63
C LEU A 105 -5.96 1.18 7.12
N GLU A 106 -6.77 0.18 7.44
CA GLU A 106 -6.60 -1.18 6.92
C GLU A 106 -7.95 -1.82 6.69
N PRO A 107 -8.06 -2.84 5.81
CA PRO A 107 -9.33 -3.54 5.65
C PRO A 107 -9.76 -4.20 6.96
N LYS A 108 -11.05 -4.17 7.24
CA LYS A 108 -11.60 -4.91 8.38
C LYS A 108 -11.29 -6.39 8.19
N LEU A 109 -10.76 -7.03 9.25
CA LEU A 109 -10.31 -8.42 9.18
C LEU A 109 -11.41 -9.35 8.67
N ASN A 110 -11.09 -10.11 7.65
CA ASN A 110 -11.93 -11.19 7.12
C ASN A 110 -11.02 -12.38 6.78
N CYS A 111 -11.06 -13.40 7.63
CA CYS A 111 -10.15 -14.54 7.51
C CYS A 111 -10.24 -15.28 6.17
N SER A 112 -11.40 -15.22 5.50
CA SER A 112 -11.57 -15.85 4.20
C SER A 112 -10.83 -15.12 3.06
N HIS A 113 -10.40 -13.88 3.28
CA HIS A 113 -9.71 -13.05 2.31
C HIS A 113 -8.21 -12.94 2.56
N ILE A 114 -7.67 -13.63 3.56
CA ILE A 114 -6.23 -13.60 3.84
C ILE A 114 -5.49 -14.38 2.76
N CYS A 115 -4.41 -13.79 2.26
CA CYS A 115 -3.57 -14.40 1.24
C CYS A 115 -2.29 -14.94 1.87
N PRO A 116 -1.96 -16.22 1.66
CA PRO A 116 -0.64 -16.72 2.06
C PRO A 116 0.46 -16.01 1.27
N LEU A 117 1.58 -15.72 1.94
CA LEU A 117 2.69 -14.99 1.32
C LEU A 117 3.20 -15.67 0.04
N TYR A 118 3.23 -17.00 0.02
CA TYR A 118 3.69 -17.75 -1.16
C TYR A 118 2.77 -17.62 -2.38
N SER A 119 1.56 -17.10 -2.20
CA SER A 119 0.61 -16.90 -3.30
C SER A 119 0.72 -15.51 -3.92
N LEU A 120 1.53 -14.61 -3.36
CA LEU A 120 1.74 -13.27 -3.92
C LEU A 120 2.74 -13.32 -5.08
N ASP A 121 2.49 -12.48 -6.06
CA ASP A 121 3.37 -12.32 -7.24
C ASP A 121 4.40 -11.20 -7.09
#